data_637b5a984513fce89c15ae0fcee0fe34
#
_entry.id   637b5a984513fce89c15ae0fcee0fe34
#
_cell.length_a   1.000
_cell.length_b   1.000
_cell.length_c   1.000
_cell.angle_alpha   90.00
_cell.angle_beta   90.00
_cell.angle_gamma   90.00
#
_symmetry.space_group_name_H-M   'P 1'
#
loop_
_entity.id
_entity.type
_entity.pdbx_description
1 polymer ?
#
loop_
_entity_poly.entity_id
_entity_poly.type
_entity_poly.pdbx_seq_one_letter_code
_entity_poly.pdbx_strand_id
1 'polypeptide(L)'
;VFQRPQHLLSRAAASYRVLFIEEPMHLAPEPGLPRMEVRQTAQGVLIMTPQLPSGLDETHRDSALRILLDEFLQGPDGGPVTVAWYYTPMALAFSGHVQAAVTVYDCMDELSAFRGASPGLRLLERRLVQRADVVFTGGRSLYEAKRSLHPQTHLFASGVDAAHFAQARNGASRDQDPVDQRDLPHPRLGWFGVIDERMDLNLVRDVAARRPDWSLVMLGPVVKIDPASLPRLPNIHWLGMKQHAELPRYLASWDVGLMPFALNESTRYISPTKTPEYLAAGVPVVSTPVSDVVRDWGSERLVAIASDADKMVAAAEAEMKRSRKIWLPQVDLRLARISWDGVWSAMEKILRETEAEGRVAQAGGRSSTPASIPHV
;
A
#
# COMPACT_ATOMS: atom_id res chain seq x y z
N VAL A 1 7.72 -1.78 7.04
CA VAL A 1 7.07 -0.62 6.37
C VAL A 1 5.63 -0.53 6.86
N PHE A 2 5.16 0.66 7.28
CA PHE A 2 3.77 0.89 7.68
C PHE A 2 2.97 1.26 6.43
N GLN A 3 2.02 0.43 6.03
CA GLN A 3 1.29 0.53 4.76
C GLN A 3 -0.23 0.54 5.00
N ARG A 4 -1.01 0.56 3.92
CA ARG A 4 -2.48 0.55 3.93
C ARG A 4 -3.08 -0.52 4.87
N PRO A 5 -2.65 -1.80 4.86
CA PRO A 5 -3.21 -2.78 5.78
C PRO A 5 -3.03 -2.39 7.25
N GLN A 6 -1.84 -1.95 7.65
CA GLN A 6 -1.58 -1.55 9.03
C GLN A 6 -2.43 -0.34 9.45
N HIS A 7 -2.57 0.66 8.56
CA HIS A 7 -3.39 1.83 8.85
C HIS A 7 -4.88 1.49 9.00
N LEU A 8 -5.42 0.66 8.09
CA LEU A 8 -6.84 0.30 8.12
C LEU A 8 -7.15 -0.67 9.26
N LEU A 9 -6.37 -1.75 9.41
CA LEU A 9 -6.64 -2.79 10.39
C LEU A 9 -6.43 -2.32 11.83
N SER A 10 -5.50 -1.40 12.10
CA SER A 10 -5.35 -0.76 13.42
C SER A 10 -6.60 0.03 13.80
N ARG A 11 -7.29 0.65 12.83
CA ARG A 11 -8.56 1.36 13.05
C ARG A 11 -9.72 0.39 13.18
N ALA A 12 -9.74 -0.63 12.36
CA ALA A 12 -10.73 -1.70 12.45
C ALA A 12 -10.73 -2.37 13.83
N ALA A 13 -9.56 -2.51 14.46
CA ALA A 13 -9.42 -3.11 15.78
C ALA A 13 -10.17 -2.38 16.92
N ALA A 14 -10.60 -1.12 16.69
CA ALA A 14 -11.46 -0.41 17.62
C ALA A 14 -12.92 -0.93 17.64
N SER A 15 -13.39 -1.53 16.53
CA SER A 15 -14.77 -2.01 16.36
C SER A 15 -14.87 -3.52 16.13
N TYR A 16 -13.78 -4.15 15.69
CA TYR A 16 -13.72 -5.57 15.32
C TYR A 16 -12.56 -6.25 16.04
N ARG A 17 -12.71 -7.53 16.30
CA ARG A 17 -11.56 -8.39 16.56
C ARG A 17 -10.89 -8.71 15.24
N VAL A 18 -9.67 -8.22 15.05
CA VAL A 18 -8.96 -8.30 13.77
C VAL A 18 -7.88 -9.39 13.83
N LEU A 19 -7.94 -10.32 12.87
CA LEU A 19 -6.93 -11.33 12.60
C LEU A 19 -6.27 -10.97 11.27
N PHE A 20 -4.96 -10.78 11.25
CA PHE A 20 -4.19 -10.52 10.04
C PHE A 20 -3.22 -11.66 9.78
N ILE A 21 -3.41 -12.37 8.68
CA ILE A 21 -2.55 -13.48 8.27
C ILE A 21 -1.46 -12.91 7.37
N GLU A 22 -0.21 -13.01 7.83
CA GLU A 22 0.98 -12.63 7.06
C GLU A 22 1.36 -13.74 6.07
N GLU A 23 2.25 -13.41 5.11
CA GLU A 23 2.87 -14.41 4.27
C GLU A 23 3.63 -15.45 5.12
N PRO A 24 3.62 -16.73 4.72
CA PRO A 24 4.27 -17.77 5.50
C PRO A 24 5.79 -17.58 5.56
N MET A 25 6.36 -17.79 6.72
CA MET A 25 7.80 -17.89 6.90
C MET A 25 8.24 -19.34 6.67
N HIS A 26 9.32 -19.50 5.88
CA HIS A 26 9.90 -20.80 5.64
C HIS A 26 10.96 -21.11 6.72
N LEU A 27 10.73 -22.18 7.46
CA LEU A 27 11.69 -22.69 8.44
C LEU A 27 12.87 -23.33 7.72
N ALA A 28 14.05 -23.31 8.35
CA ALA A 28 15.22 -24.07 7.89
C ALA A 28 14.87 -25.57 7.72
N PRO A 29 15.64 -26.33 6.91
CA PRO A 29 15.27 -27.69 6.45
C PRO A 29 15.19 -28.77 7.54
N GLU A 30 15.15 -28.44 8.82
CA GLU A 30 14.81 -29.40 9.87
C GLU A 30 13.31 -29.74 9.81
N PRO A 31 12.92 -31.01 10.02
CA PRO A 31 11.55 -31.46 9.91
C PRO A 31 10.68 -30.89 11.04
N GLY A 32 10.23 -29.67 10.88
CA GLY A 32 9.22 -29.06 11.76
C GLY A 32 7.82 -29.22 11.17
N LEU A 33 6.83 -29.48 12.04
CA LEU A 33 5.42 -29.44 11.62
C LEU A 33 5.01 -27.99 11.33
N PRO A 34 4.10 -27.77 10.35
CA PRO A 34 3.47 -26.46 10.16
C PRO A 34 2.89 -25.96 11.49
N ARG A 35 3.10 -24.69 11.79
CA ARG A 35 2.54 -24.07 13.01
C ARG A 35 2.16 -22.62 12.76
N MET A 36 1.20 -22.12 13.55
CA MET A 36 0.79 -20.72 13.52
C MET A 36 1.44 -19.97 14.69
N GLU A 37 2.26 -18.98 14.41
CA GLU A 37 2.73 -18.03 15.40
C GLU A 37 1.73 -16.87 15.49
N VAL A 38 1.28 -16.54 16.71
CA VAL A 38 0.31 -15.47 16.94
C VAL A 38 0.91 -14.44 17.89
N ARG A 39 0.89 -13.19 17.49
CA ARG A 39 1.30 -12.03 18.30
C ARG A 39 0.27 -10.92 18.22
N GLN A 40 0.14 -10.13 19.26
CA GLN A 40 -0.77 -8.99 19.27
C GLN A 40 -0.01 -7.68 19.14
N THR A 41 -0.51 -6.76 18.31
CA THR A 41 0.00 -5.40 18.22
C THR A 41 -0.52 -4.54 19.38
N ALA A 42 0.10 -3.38 19.61
CA ALA A 42 -0.36 -2.41 20.61
C ALA A 42 -1.78 -1.89 20.31
N GLN A 43 -2.22 -1.95 19.05
CA GLN A 43 -3.56 -1.54 18.60
C GLN A 43 -4.59 -2.67 18.68
N GLY A 44 -4.22 -3.87 19.17
CA GLY A 44 -5.13 -4.98 19.36
C GLY A 44 -5.29 -5.91 18.15
N VAL A 45 -4.58 -5.68 17.04
CA VAL A 45 -4.58 -6.59 15.89
C VAL A 45 -3.79 -7.85 16.21
N LEU A 46 -4.40 -9.03 16.02
CA LEU A 46 -3.71 -10.31 16.10
C LEU A 46 -3.03 -10.59 14.74
N ILE A 47 -1.71 -10.66 14.78
CA ILE A 47 -0.89 -11.03 13.63
C ILE A 47 -0.63 -12.52 13.68
N MET A 48 -1.00 -13.23 12.64
CA MET A 48 -0.84 -14.67 12.47
C MET A 48 0.22 -14.91 11.39
N THR A 49 1.36 -15.44 11.80
CA THR A 49 2.47 -15.74 10.88
C THR A 49 2.61 -17.26 10.75
N PRO A 50 2.13 -17.87 9.64
CA PRO A 50 2.31 -19.29 9.40
C PRO A 50 3.80 -19.62 9.24
N GLN A 51 4.26 -20.63 9.94
CA GLN A 51 5.61 -21.17 9.80
C GLN A 51 5.54 -22.52 9.12
N LEU A 52 6.09 -22.62 7.92
CA LEU A 52 6.01 -23.80 7.07
C LEU A 52 7.40 -24.40 6.83
N PRO A 53 7.52 -25.73 6.70
CA PRO A 53 8.75 -26.37 6.22
C PRO A 53 9.15 -25.85 4.84
N SER A 54 10.44 -25.70 4.60
CA SER A 54 10.95 -25.35 3.27
C SER A 54 10.70 -26.49 2.26
N GLY A 55 10.48 -26.12 0.99
CA GLY A 55 10.36 -27.08 -0.12
C GLY A 55 8.97 -27.66 -0.36
N LEU A 56 7.93 -27.15 0.32
CA LEU A 56 6.55 -27.49 -0.03
C LEU A 56 6.18 -26.93 -1.40
N ASP A 57 5.54 -27.74 -2.24
CA ASP A 57 4.88 -27.26 -3.44
C ASP A 57 3.61 -26.44 -3.10
N GLU A 58 3.02 -25.78 -4.09
CA GLU A 58 1.87 -24.91 -3.88
C GLU A 58 0.68 -25.65 -3.24
N THR A 59 0.39 -26.89 -3.65
CA THR A 59 -0.74 -27.67 -3.14
C THR A 59 -0.57 -28.05 -1.68
N HIS A 60 0.61 -28.51 -1.31
CA HIS A 60 0.91 -28.86 0.10
C HIS A 60 0.98 -27.62 0.99
N ARG A 61 1.54 -26.52 0.47
CA ARG A 61 1.57 -25.22 1.16
C ARG A 61 0.15 -24.73 1.46
N ASP A 62 -0.73 -24.70 0.45
CA ASP A 62 -2.09 -24.20 0.59
C ASP A 62 -2.93 -25.11 1.52
N SER A 63 -2.69 -26.43 1.46
CA SER A 63 -3.31 -27.38 2.39
C SER A 63 -2.86 -27.16 3.85
N ALA A 64 -1.58 -26.95 4.08
CA ALA A 64 -1.06 -26.64 5.41
C ALA A 64 -1.60 -25.31 5.96
N LEU A 65 -1.64 -24.26 5.13
CA LEU A 65 -2.23 -22.97 5.51
C LEU A 65 -3.72 -23.09 5.86
N ARG A 66 -4.45 -23.89 5.11
CA ARG A 66 -5.87 -24.16 5.38
C ARG A 66 -6.05 -24.84 6.73
N ILE A 67 -5.29 -25.90 7.01
CA ILE A 67 -5.37 -26.62 8.29
C ILE A 67 -5.08 -25.67 9.45
N LEU A 68 -3.99 -24.89 9.38
CA LEU A 68 -3.62 -23.93 10.42
C LEU A 68 -4.70 -22.86 10.64
N LEU A 69 -5.34 -22.40 9.57
CA LEU A 69 -6.45 -21.45 9.67
C LEU A 69 -7.67 -22.08 10.33
N ASP A 70 -8.05 -23.29 9.93
CA ASP A 70 -9.21 -24.01 10.46
C ASP A 70 -9.02 -24.34 11.95
N GLU A 71 -7.83 -24.82 12.34
CA GLU A 71 -7.47 -25.07 13.73
C GLU A 71 -7.58 -23.81 14.60
N PHE A 72 -7.11 -22.67 14.08
CA PHE A 72 -7.24 -21.41 14.80
C PHE A 72 -8.70 -20.97 14.93
N LEU A 73 -9.48 -21.00 13.84
CA LEU A 73 -10.87 -20.56 13.85
C LEU A 73 -11.78 -21.43 14.72
N GLN A 74 -11.47 -22.72 14.86
CA GLN A 74 -12.18 -23.68 15.72
C GLN A 74 -11.66 -23.68 17.15
N GLY A 75 -10.50 -23.11 17.40
CA GLY A 75 -9.86 -23.04 18.72
C GLY A 75 -10.51 -22.01 19.66
N PRO A 76 -10.03 -21.93 20.91
CA PRO A 76 -10.59 -21.04 21.93
C PRO A 76 -10.48 -19.55 21.59
N ASP A 77 -9.49 -19.21 20.79
CA ASP A 77 -9.26 -17.86 20.27
C ASP A 77 -9.84 -17.65 18.87
N GLY A 78 -10.65 -18.55 18.37
CA GLY A 78 -11.32 -18.47 17.08
C GLY A 78 -12.72 -17.89 17.17
N GLY A 79 -13.56 -18.26 16.22
CA GLY A 79 -14.97 -17.90 16.16
C GLY A 79 -15.48 -17.60 14.77
N PRO A 80 -16.77 -17.25 14.62
CA PRO A 80 -17.37 -16.93 13.34
C PRO A 80 -16.73 -15.66 12.73
N VAL A 81 -16.53 -15.72 11.41
CA VAL A 81 -15.94 -14.61 10.66
C VAL A 81 -17.06 -13.69 10.17
N THR A 82 -17.07 -12.44 10.63
CA THR A 82 -18.02 -11.43 10.15
C THR A 82 -17.57 -10.87 8.80
N VAL A 83 -16.29 -10.51 8.68
CA VAL A 83 -15.71 -9.93 7.45
C VAL A 83 -14.48 -10.74 7.04
N ALA A 84 -14.48 -11.28 5.83
CA ALA A 84 -13.31 -11.86 5.19
C ALA A 84 -12.70 -10.79 4.25
N TRP A 85 -11.52 -10.25 4.63
CA TRP A 85 -10.88 -9.15 3.93
C TRP A 85 -9.62 -9.62 3.21
N TYR A 86 -9.61 -9.50 1.90
CA TYR A 86 -8.53 -9.96 1.02
C TYR A 86 -7.73 -8.77 0.46
N TYR A 87 -6.43 -8.74 0.72
CA TYR A 87 -5.48 -7.84 0.05
C TYR A 87 -4.83 -8.50 -1.16
N THR A 88 -4.88 -9.83 -1.24
CA THR A 88 -4.31 -10.60 -2.34
C THR A 88 -5.22 -11.74 -2.76
N PRO A 89 -5.40 -11.98 -4.07
CA PRO A 89 -6.16 -13.13 -4.55
C PRO A 89 -5.56 -14.48 -4.19
N MET A 90 -4.25 -14.55 -3.92
CA MET A 90 -3.55 -15.78 -3.57
C MET A 90 -4.09 -16.40 -2.27
N ALA A 91 -4.52 -15.56 -1.32
CA ALA A 91 -5.08 -16.05 -0.07
C ALA A 91 -6.38 -16.86 -0.26
N LEU A 92 -7.08 -16.69 -1.39
CA LEU A 92 -8.29 -17.45 -1.69
C LEU A 92 -8.04 -18.96 -1.80
N ALA A 93 -6.81 -19.37 -2.15
CA ALA A 93 -6.44 -20.78 -2.31
C ALA A 93 -6.60 -21.57 -1.00
N PHE A 94 -6.25 -20.99 0.13
CA PHE A 94 -6.34 -21.66 1.43
C PHE A 94 -7.53 -21.22 2.29
N SER A 95 -8.11 -20.03 2.04
CA SER A 95 -9.18 -19.47 2.87
C SER A 95 -10.54 -19.38 2.17
N GLY A 96 -10.63 -19.78 0.90
CA GLY A 96 -11.86 -19.66 0.11
C GLY A 96 -13.06 -20.49 0.62
N HIS A 97 -12.89 -21.39 1.56
CA HIS A 97 -13.95 -22.15 2.22
C HIS A 97 -14.54 -21.42 3.43
N VAL A 98 -13.85 -20.39 3.97
CA VAL A 98 -14.32 -19.65 5.14
C VAL A 98 -15.59 -18.89 4.80
N GLN A 99 -16.65 -19.14 5.58
CA GLN A 99 -17.90 -18.41 5.47
C GLN A 99 -17.81 -17.11 6.26
N ALA A 100 -18.18 -16.01 5.63
CA ALA A 100 -18.23 -14.68 6.24
C ALA A 100 -19.54 -14.00 5.90
N ALA A 101 -19.98 -13.05 6.74
CA ALA A 101 -21.15 -12.25 6.43
C ALA A 101 -20.89 -11.26 5.30
N VAL A 102 -19.65 -10.76 5.20
CA VAL A 102 -19.19 -9.88 4.12
C VAL A 102 -17.82 -10.33 3.64
N THR A 103 -17.64 -10.47 2.34
CA THR A 103 -16.35 -10.71 1.70
C THR A 103 -15.87 -9.43 0.99
N VAL A 104 -14.68 -8.95 1.34
CA VAL A 104 -14.08 -7.74 0.79
C VAL A 104 -12.83 -8.09 -0.03
N TYR A 105 -12.71 -7.53 -1.21
CA TYR A 105 -11.45 -7.44 -1.94
C TYR A 105 -10.92 -6.01 -1.92
N ASP A 106 -9.84 -5.74 -1.20
CA ASP A 106 -9.15 -4.45 -1.18
C ASP A 106 -7.95 -4.49 -2.12
N CYS A 107 -8.21 -4.16 -3.39
CA CYS A 107 -7.23 -4.14 -4.47
C CYS A 107 -6.33 -2.90 -4.35
N MET A 108 -5.16 -3.08 -3.74
CA MET A 108 -4.19 -1.99 -3.56
C MET A 108 -3.34 -1.75 -4.80
N ASP A 109 -3.05 -2.82 -5.54
CA ASP A 109 -2.16 -2.85 -6.70
C ASP A 109 -2.71 -3.81 -7.77
N GLU A 110 -2.33 -3.60 -9.04
CA GLU A 110 -2.52 -4.59 -10.11
C GLU A 110 -1.43 -5.66 -10.01
N LEU A 111 -1.60 -6.60 -9.08
CA LEU A 111 -0.58 -7.61 -8.76
C LEU A 111 -0.15 -8.43 -9.99
N SER A 112 -1.04 -8.61 -10.96
CA SER A 112 -0.76 -9.34 -12.20
C SER A 112 0.18 -8.59 -13.16
N ALA A 113 0.40 -7.29 -12.92
CA ALA A 113 1.30 -6.45 -13.71
C ALA A 113 2.74 -6.43 -13.16
N PHE A 114 2.97 -7.00 -11.96
CA PHE A 114 4.32 -7.07 -11.40
C PHE A 114 5.16 -8.14 -12.07
N ARG A 115 6.46 -7.87 -12.18
CA ARG A 115 7.43 -8.83 -12.71
C ARG A 115 7.45 -10.11 -11.86
N GLY A 116 7.32 -11.25 -12.51
CA GLY A 116 7.28 -12.56 -11.83
C GLY A 116 5.93 -12.95 -11.24
N ALA A 117 4.85 -12.20 -11.55
CA ALA A 117 3.50 -12.59 -11.16
C ALA A 117 3.13 -13.98 -11.70
N SER A 118 2.53 -14.83 -10.86
CA SER A 118 2.08 -16.16 -11.26
C SER A 118 1.04 -16.08 -12.40
N PRO A 119 1.14 -16.94 -13.44
CA PRO A 119 0.16 -16.99 -14.52
C PRO A 119 -1.28 -17.22 -14.01
N GLY A 120 -1.43 -17.95 -12.90
CA GLY A 120 -2.73 -18.24 -12.28
C GLY A 120 -3.36 -17.06 -11.54
N LEU A 121 -2.60 -16.01 -11.24
CA LEU A 121 -3.05 -14.88 -10.40
C LEU A 121 -4.29 -14.18 -10.97
N ARG A 122 -4.36 -13.96 -12.29
CA ARG A 122 -5.53 -13.37 -12.94
C ARG A 122 -6.79 -14.21 -12.81
N LEU A 123 -6.66 -15.54 -12.77
CA LEU A 123 -7.79 -16.43 -12.56
C LEU A 123 -8.27 -16.36 -11.11
N LEU A 124 -7.35 -16.36 -10.16
CA LEU A 124 -7.67 -16.19 -8.74
C LEU A 124 -8.31 -14.83 -8.47
N GLU A 125 -7.82 -13.76 -9.08
CA GLU A 125 -8.43 -12.43 -8.96
C GLU A 125 -9.86 -12.41 -9.47
N ARG A 126 -10.14 -12.99 -10.66
CA ARG A 126 -11.51 -13.10 -11.17
C ARG A 126 -12.43 -13.86 -10.22
N ARG A 127 -11.94 -14.97 -9.63
CA ARG A 127 -12.70 -15.74 -8.64
C ARG A 127 -12.96 -14.92 -7.38
N LEU A 128 -11.96 -14.17 -6.91
CA LEU A 128 -12.12 -13.31 -5.74
C LEU A 128 -13.10 -12.18 -6.00
N VAL A 129 -13.03 -11.51 -7.16
CA VAL A 129 -13.98 -10.46 -7.55
C VAL A 129 -15.42 -11.01 -7.64
N GLN A 130 -15.60 -12.21 -8.19
CA GLN A 130 -16.93 -12.87 -8.25
C GLN A 130 -17.49 -13.25 -6.87
N ARG A 131 -16.62 -13.54 -5.91
CA ARG A 131 -16.96 -13.92 -4.54
C ARG A 131 -17.20 -12.72 -3.64
N ALA A 132 -16.51 -11.62 -3.90
CA ALA A 132 -16.58 -10.43 -3.06
C ALA A 132 -17.98 -9.83 -3.08
N ASP A 133 -18.44 -9.35 -1.93
CA ASP A 133 -19.63 -8.51 -1.82
C ASP A 133 -19.29 -7.05 -2.12
N VAL A 134 -18.04 -6.66 -1.81
CA VAL A 134 -17.51 -5.30 -2.01
C VAL A 134 -16.07 -5.35 -2.53
N VAL A 135 -15.75 -4.51 -3.50
CA VAL A 135 -14.39 -4.30 -4.01
C VAL A 135 -13.96 -2.86 -3.70
N PHE A 136 -12.88 -2.71 -2.95
CA PHE A 136 -12.19 -1.43 -2.76
C PHE A 136 -10.98 -1.34 -3.67
N THR A 137 -10.66 -0.15 -4.15
CA THR A 137 -9.48 0.07 -5.00
C THR A 137 -8.60 1.18 -4.43
N GLY A 138 -7.30 0.94 -4.38
CA GLY A 138 -6.31 1.82 -3.76
C GLY A 138 -5.96 3.07 -4.58
N GLY A 139 -6.52 3.24 -5.77
CA GLY A 139 -6.27 4.37 -6.66
C GLY A 139 -7.31 4.48 -7.78
N ARG A 140 -7.32 5.64 -8.43
CA ARG A 140 -8.26 5.97 -9.51
C ARG A 140 -8.07 5.06 -10.73
N SER A 141 -6.83 4.82 -11.14
CA SER A 141 -6.53 3.95 -12.28
C SER A 141 -6.97 2.51 -12.03
N LEU A 142 -6.82 2.01 -10.81
CA LEU A 142 -7.36 0.70 -10.39
C LEU A 142 -8.89 0.69 -10.43
N TYR A 143 -9.52 1.74 -9.89
CA TYR A 143 -10.97 1.87 -9.92
C TYR A 143 -11.51 1.82 -11.35
N GLU A 144 -10.94 2.57 -12.28
CA GLU A 144 -11.34 2.57 -13.68
C GLU A 144 -11.16 1.18 -14.33
N ALA A 145 -10.13 0.43 -13.95
CA ALA A 145 -9.88 -0.91 -14.45
C ALA A 145 -10.82 -1.97 -13.86
N LYS A 146 -11.27 -1.81 -12.60
CA LYS A 146 -12.03 -2.84 -11.88
C LYS A 146 -13.53 -2.57 -11.81
N ARG A 147 -14.02 -1.33 -11.96
CA ARG A 147 -15.44 -0.95 -11.78
C ARG A 147 -16.42 -1.69 -12.70
N SER A 148 -15.96 -2.16 -13.85
CA SER A 148 -16.79 -2.96 -14.77
C SER A 148 -16.84 -4.44 -14.41
N LEU A 149 -15.98 -4.90 -13.47
CA LEU A 149 -15.88 -6.30 -13.08
C LEU A 149 -16.79 -6.62 -11.88
N HIS A 150 -17.15 -5.60 -11.08
CA HIS A 150 -18.00 -5.78 -9.90
C HIS A 150 -18.84 -4.53 -9.62
N PRO A 151 -20.19 -4.67 -9.39
CA PRO A 151 -21.12 -3.55 -9.22
C PRO A 151 -20.83 -2.70 -7.98
N GLN A 152 -20.36 -3.33 -6.89
CA GLN A 152 -20.00 -2.66 -5.64
C GLN A 152 -18.49 -2.37 -5.59
N THR A 153 -17.96 -1.75 -6.65
CA THR A 153 -16.58 -1.29 -6.67
C THR A 153 -16.49 0.16 -6.23
N HIS A 154 -15.66 0.45 -5.24
CA HIS A 154 -15.51 1.78 -4.64
C HIS A 154 -14.06 2.24 -4.67
N LEU A 155 -13.85 3.54 -4.96
CA LEU A 155 -12.54 4.17 -4.94
C LEU A 155 -12.19 4.65 -3.53
N PHE A 156 -11.14 4.09 -2.97
CA PHE A 156 -10.54 4.52 -1.72
C PHE A 156 -9.03 4.61 -1.88
N ALA A 157 -8.55 5.75 -2.37
CA ALA A 157 -7.13 6.04 -2.39
C ALA A 157 -6.55 5.99 -0.96
N SER A 158 -5.27 5.70 -0.86
CA SER A 158 -4.59 5.64 0.43
C SER A 158 -4.64 6.99 1.15
N GLY A 159 -4.90 6.97 2.44
CA GLY A 159 -4.82 8.13 3.31
C GLY A 159 -3.38 8.52 3.61
N VAL A 160 -3.21 9.54 4.42
CA VAL A 160 -1.91 9.97 4.93
C VAL A 160 -1.97 10.23 6.42
N ASP A 161 -0.89 9.88 7.14
CA ASP A 161 -0.63 10.36 8.50
C ASP A 161 0.06 11.72 8.41
N ALA A 162 -0.76 12.76 8.17
CA ALA A 162 -0.25 14.10 7.98
C ALA A 162 0.48 14.64 9.22
N ALA A 163 0.04 14.27 10.43
CA ALA A 163 0.66 14.70 11.67
C ALA A 163 2.07 14.12 11.84
N HIS A 164 2.26 12.84 11.47
CA HIS A 164 3.55 12.20 11.51
C HIS A 164 4.56 12.92 10.60
N PHE A 165 4.21 13.12 9.33
CA PHE A 165 5.10 13.74 8.36
C PHE A 165 5.27 15.26 8.57
N ALA A 166 4.27 15.96 9.11
CA ALA A 166 4.34 17.39 9.42
C ALA A 166 5.43 17.75 10.45
N GLN A 167 5.93 16.78 11.23
CA GLN A 167 7.09 16.97 12.10
C GLN A 167 8.31 17.49 11.32
N ALA A 168 8.46 17.13 10.05
CA ALA A 168 9.52 17.62 9.17
C ALA A 168 9.47 19.14 8.95
N ARG A 169 8.29 19.77 9.07
CA ARG A 169 8.10 21.22 8.83
C ARG A 169 8.74 22.11 9.88
N ASN A 170 9.07 21.54 11.04
CA ASN A 170 9.74 22.30 12.11
C ASN A 170 11.18 22.66 11.74
N GLY A 171 11.66 22.19 10.59
CA GLY A 171 13.04 22.35 10.12
C GLY A 171 13.99 21.40 10.85
N ALA A 172 15.07 21.03 10.17
CA ALA A 172 16.16 20.30 10.81
C ALA A 172 17.25 21.29 11.19
N SER A 173 17.56 21.39 12.50
CA SER A 173 18.91 21.86 12.85
C SER A 173 19.92 20.80 12.42
N ARG A 174 21.15 21.17 12.15
CA ARG A 174 22.23 20.22 11.76
C ARG A 174 22.34 19.05 12.75
N ASP A 175 22.06 19.27 14.02
CA ASP A 175 22.15 18.25 15.07
C ASP A 175 20.94 17.26 15.02
N GLN A 176 19.85 17.65 14.41
CA GLN A 176 18.66 16.82 14.23
C GLN A 176 18.67 16.03 12.91
N ASP A 177 19.51 16.47 11.94
CA ASP A 177 19.67 15.79 10.66
C ASP A 177 20.34 14.41 10.88
N PRO A 178 19.84 13.32 10.28
CA PRO A 178 20.43 12.00 10.41
C PRO A 178 21.92 11.97 10.03
N VAL A 179 22.70 11.22 10.83
CA VAL A 179 24.17 11.20 10.73
C VAL A 179 24.65 10.84 9.32
N ASP A 180 23.94 9.95 8.65
CA ASP A 180 24.29 9.43 7.32
C ASP A 180 23.90 10.37 6.16
N GLN A 181 23.18 11.48 6.44
CA GLN A 181 22.92 12.50 5.41
C GLN A 181 23.36 13.91 5.81
N ARG A 182 23.66 14.17 7.08
CA ARG A 182 23.92 15.53 7.59
C ARG A 182 25.05 16.29 6.89
N ASP A 183 26.04 15.56 6.37
CA ASP A 183 27.20 16.14 5.69
C ASP A 183 27.06 16.15 4.16
N LEU A 184 25.92 15.69 3.63
CA LEU A 184 25.64 15.78 2.20
C LEU A 184 25.31 17.24 1.83
N PRO A 185 25.86 17.75 0.73
CA PRO A 185 25.59 19.12 0.30
C PRO A 185 24.15 19.30 -0.16
N HIS A 186 23.65 20.53 -0.05
CA HIS A 186 22.41 20.96 -0.67
C HIS A 186 22.65 21.49 -2.10
N PRO A 187 21.68 21.41 -3.01
CA PRO A 187 20.32 20.86 -2.81
C PRO A 187 20.29 19.34 -2.66
N ARG A 188 19.39 18.86 -1.78
CA ARG A 188 19.12 17.43 -1.58
C ARG A 188 17.80 17.04 -2.21
N LEU A 189 17.82 16.13 -3.17
CA LEU A 189 16.63 15.54 -3.78
C LEU A 189 16.45 14.13 -3.21
N GLY A 190 15.33 13.89 -2.54
CA GLY A 190 15.16 12.67 -1.81
C GLY A 190 14.07 11.72 -2.35
N TRP A 191 14.34 10.43 -2.25
CA TRP A 191 13.39 9.34 -2.43
C TRP A 191 13.37 8.47 -1.18
N PHE A 192 12.20 8.01 -0.76
CA PHE A 192 12.08 6.90 0.20
C PHE A 192 11.06 5.85 -0.30
N GLY A 193 11.37 4.60 -0.06
CA GLY A 193 10.53 3.45 -0.40
C GLY A 193 11.31 2.33 -1.06
N VAL A 194 10.63 1.24 -1.40
CA VAL A 194 11.24 0.11 -2.09
C VAL A 194 11.85 0.56 -3.42
N ILE A 195 13.07 0.12 -3.66
CA ILE A 195 13.84 0.33 -4.89
C ILE A 195 13.77 -0.97 -5.68
N ASP A 196 12.93 -0.97 -6.73
CA ASP A 196 12.64 -2.12 -7.58
C ASP A 196 12.43 -1.70 -9.05
N GLU A 197 11.85 -2.59 -9.87
CA GLU A 197 11.58 -2.35 -11.29
C GLU A 197 10.66 -1.15 -11.58
N ARG A 198 10.02 -0.58 -10.55
CA ARG A 198 9.18 0.62 -10.67
C ARG A 198 9.99 1.91 -10.67
N MET A 199 11.26 1.87 -10.29
CA MET A 199 12.15 3.04 -10.33
C MET A 199 12.88 3.11 -11.67
N ASP A 200 12.87 4.27 -12.31
CA ASP A 200 13.69 4.56 -13.49
C ASP A 200 15.12 4.91 -13.06
N LEU A 201 15.95 3.87 -12.97
CA LEU A 201 17.36 4.02 -12.59
C LEU A 201 18.17 4.84 -13.61
N ASN A 202 17.79 4.82 -14.89
CA ASN A 202 18.43 5.63 -15.92
C ASN A 202 18.11 7.11 -15.70
N LEU A 203 16.84 7.42 -15.41
CA LEU A 203 16.43 8.80 -15.08
C LEU A 203 17.17 9.33 -13.84
N VAL A 204 17.30 8.50 -12.78
CA VAL A 204 18.07 8.86 -11.59
C VAL A 204 19.52 9.17 -11.94
N ARG A 205 20.18 8.28 -12.73
CA ARG A 205 21.55 8.51 -13.21
C ARG A 205 21.67 9.80 -14.01
N ASP A 206 20.73 10.02 -14.94
CA ASP A 206 20.79 11.13 -15.87
C ASP A 206 20.55 12.49 -15.18
N VAL A 207 19.68 12.55 -14.18
CA VAL A 207 19.50 13.73 -13.31
C VAL A 207 20.78 14.01 -12.51
N ALA A 208 21.36 12.98 -11.89
CA ALA A 208 22.60 13.12 -11.12
C ALA A 208 23.78 13.60 -12.00
N ALA A 209 23.90 13.07 -13.21
CA ALA A 209 24.94 13.48 -14.17
C ALA A 209 24.81 14.94 -14.63
N ARG A 210 23.57 15.46 -14.79
CA ARG A 210 23.29 16.85 -15.18
C ARG A 210 23.56 17.84 -14.06
N ARG A 211 23.40 17.39 -12.83
CA ARG A 211 23.58 18.23 -11.63
C ARG A 211 24.51 17.55 -10.62
N PRO A 212 25.79 17.53 -10.93
CA PRO A 212 26.80 16.94 -10.02
C PRO A 212 26.93 17.71 -8.69
N ASP A 213 26.40 18.93 -8.63
CA ASP A 213 26.29 19.79 -7.45
C ASP A 213 25.10 19.44 -6.54
N TRP A 214 24.19 18.56 -6.96
CA TRP A 214 23.07 18.11 -6.15
C TRP A 214 23.37 16.78 -5.46
N SER A 215 22.77 16.53 -4.29
CA SER A 215 22.79 15.22 -3.63
C SER A 215 21.46 14.49 -3.85
N LEU A 216 21.50 13.33 -4.50
CA LEU A 216 20.33 12.43 -4.61
C LEU A 216 20.36 11.46 -3.44
N VAL A 217 19.42 11.60 -2.50
CA VAL A 217 19.34 10.81 -1.27
C VAL A 217 18.27 9.72 -1.44
N MET A 218 18.71 8.46 -1.51
CA MET A 218 17.86 7.33 -1.85
C MET A 218 17.70 6.39 -0.63
N LEU A 219 16.52 6.38 -0.01
CA LEU A 219 16.21 5.57 1.16
C LEU A 219 15.33 4.39 0.79
N GLY A 220 15.72 3.19 1.20
CA GLY A 220 14.91 1.99 1.07
C GLY A 220 15.67 0.72 0.73
N PRO A 221 15.01 -0.44 0.88
CA PRO A 221 15.58 -1.70 0.48
C PRO A 221 15.57 -1.86 -1.04
N VAL A 222 16.61 -2.48 -1.58
CA VAL A 222 16.67 -2.92 -2.97
C VAL A 222 16.04 -4.31 -3.07
N VAL A 223 14.98 -4.46 -3.86
CA VAL A 223 14.20 -5.70 -3.95
C VAL A 223 13.90 -6.01 -5.42
N LYS A 224 13.94 -7.27 -5.79
CA LYS A 224 13.60 -7.79 -7.15
C LYS A 224 14.45 -7.29 -8.31
N ILE A 225 15.46 -6.46 -8.05
CA ILE A 225 16.46 -6.04 -9.03
C ILE A 225 17.86 -6.37 -8.52
N ASP A 226 18.83 -6.48 -9.43
CA ASP A 226 20.22 -6.67 -9.06
C ASP A 226 20.78 -5.36 -8.43
N PRO A 227 21.31 -5.39 -7.19
CA PRO A 227 21.96 -4.23 -6.58
C PRO A 227 23.13 -3.67 -7.39
N ALA A 228 23.75 -4.49 -8.26
CA ALA A 228 24.80 -4.04 -9.17
C ALA A 228 24.30 -3.13 -10.29
N SER A 229 22.98 -3.13 -10.57
CA SER A 229 22.35 -2.25 -11.55
C SER A 229 22.17 -0.80 -11.07
N LEU A 230 22.35 -0.54 -9.78
CA LEU A 230 22.21 0.81 -9.22
C LEU A 230 23.28 1.74 -9.77
N PRO A 231 22.94 2.96 -10.24
CA PRO A 231 23.92 3.93 -10.70
C PRO A 231 24.84 4.38 -9.56
N ARG A 232 26.14 4.46 -9.86
CA ARG A 232 27.22 4.73 -8.88
C ARG A 232 27.92 6.08 -9.15
N LEU A 233 27.15 7.16 -9.30
CA LEU A 233 27.71 8.49 -9.39
C LEU A 233 28.01 9.03 -7.97
N PRO A 234 29.06 9.88 -7.81
CA PRO A 234 29.49 10.38 -6.49
C PRO A 234 28.42 11.11 -5.71
N ASN A 235 27.43 11.66 -6.38
CA ASN A 235 26.33 12.44 -5.83
C ASN A 235 25.01 11.65 -5.69
N ILE A 236 25.04 10.32 -5.83
CA ILE A 236 23.91 9.43 -5.52
C ILE A 236 24.23 8.65 -4.25
N HIS A 237 23.42 8.83 -3.23
CA HIS A 237 23.61 8.26 -1.90
C HIS A 237 22.53 7.23 -1.57
N TRP A 238 22.86 5.94 -1.68
CA TRP A 238 21.99 4.81 -1.35
C TRP A 238 22.15 4.50 0.15
N LEU A 239 21.25 5.03 0.99
CA LEU A 239 21.37 4.96 2.46
C LEU A 239 20.64 3.78 3.09
N GLY A 240 20.06 2.88 2.26
CA GLY A 240 19.39 1.70 2.74
C GLY A 240 18.04 1.95 3.43
N MET A 241 17.49 0.91 4.06
CA MET A 241 16.18 0.96 4.71
C MET A 241 16.22 1.84 5.98
N LYS A 242 15.17 2.64 6.19
CA LYS A 242 14.93 3.43 7.38
C LYS A 242 13.59 3.07 8.01
N GLN A 243 13.49 3.22 9.33
CA GLN A 243 12.23 3.02 10.02
C GLN A 243 11.25 4.16 9.67
N HIS A 244 9.96 3.87 9.64
CA HIS A 244 8.93 4.86 9.35
C HIS A 244 9.01 6.08 10.30
N ALA A 245 9.28 5.84 11.58
CA ALA A 245 9.43 6.88 12.59
C ALA A 245 10.60 7.85 12.34
N GLU A 246 11.61 7.44 11.55
CA GLU A 246 12.78 8.26 11.24
C GLU A 246 12.57 9.17 10.03
N LEU A 247 11.62 8.80 9.13
CA LEU A 247 11.44 9.49 7.85
C LEU A 247 11.23 11.00 7.97
N PRO A 248 10.44 11.54 8.92
CA PRO A 248 10.30 13.00 9.06
C PRO A 248 11.63 13.74 9.26
N ARG A 249 12.60 13.12 9.94
CA ARG A 249 13.93 13.72 10.17
C ARG A 249 14.75 13.83 8.88
N TYR A 250 14.64 12.81 7.98
CA TYR A 250 15.27 12.86 6.66
C TYR A 250 14.62 13.94 5.79
N LEU A 251 13.28 13.94 5.72
CA LEU A 251 12.51 14.86 4.90
C LEU A 251 12.68 16.32 5.32
N ALA A 252 12.96 16.58 6.60
CA ALA A 252 13.12 17.93 7.14
C ALA A 252 14.26 18.73 6.48
N SER A 253 15.24 18.05 5.88
CA SER A 253 16.39 18.65 5.20
C SER A 253 16.40 18.40 3.68
N TRP A 254 15.32 17.88 3.10
CA TRP A 254 15.20 17.74 1.65
C TRP A 254 14.64 19.00 1.00
N ASP A 255 15.26 19.41 -0.10
CA ASP A 255 14.81 20.56 -0.87
C ASP A 255 13.67 20.18 -1.81
N VAL A 256 13.70 18.94 -2.36
CA VAL A 256 12.67 18.37 -3.26
C VAL A 256 12.53 16.88 -3.03
N GLY A 257 11.29 16.40 -3.00
CA GLY A 257 10.96 14.99 -3.09
C GLY A 257 10.98 14.53 -4.55
N LEU A 258 11.78 13.52 -4.85
CA LEU A 258 11.92 12.99 -6.21
C LEU A 258 11.09 11.70 -6.34
N MET A 259 10.27 11.62 -7.38
CA MET A 259 9.48 10.42 -7.70
C MET A 259 9.78 9.94 -9.13
N PRO A 260 10.95 9.28 -9.33
CA PRO A 260 11.42 8.86 -10.64
C PRO A 260 10.87 7.48 -11.01
N PHE A 261 9.56 7.36 -11.14
CA PHE A 261 8.94 6.10 -11.55
C PHE A 261 9.19 5.81 -13.02
N ALA A 262 9.54 4.56 -13.33
CA ALA A 262 9.51 4.05 -14.69
C ALA A 262 8.06 4.01 -15.19
N LEU A 263 7.85 4.32 -16.47
CA LEU A 263 6.52 4.24 -17.10
C LEU A 263 6.38 2.87 -17.77
N ASN A 264 5.91 1.90 -17.02
CA ASN A 264 5.75 0.51 -17.46
C ASN A 264 4.44 -0.10 -16.92
N GLU A 265 4.16 -1.37 -17.21
CA GLU A 265 2.93 -2.03 -16.77
C GLU A 265 2.77 -2.04 -15.24
N SER A 266 3.86 -2.19 -14.47
CA SER A 266 3.78 -2.22 -12.99
C SER A 266 3.48 -0.86 -12.37
N THR A 267 3.73 0.24 -13.09
CA THR A 267 3.46 1.61 -12.63
C THR A 267 2.19 2.21 -13.22
N ARG A 268 1.54 1.52 -14.17
CA ARG A 268 0.35 2.01 -14.85
C ARG A 268 -0.83 2.29 -13.92
N TYR A 269 -0.95 1.49 -12.85
CA TYR A 269 -2.10 1.53 -11.95
C TYR A 269 -1.75 1.99 -10.54
N ILE A 270 -0.51 2.44 -10.30
CA ILE A 270 -0.11 2.85 -8.95
C ILE A 270 -0.68 4.21 -8.57
N SER A 271 -1.05 4.33 -7.30
CA SER A 271 -1.37 5.58 -6.61
C SER A 271 -0.39 5.76 -5.45
N PRO A 272 0.78 6.38 -5.68
CA PRO A 272 1.87 6.40 -4.71
C PRO A 272 1.51 7.14 -3.43
N THR A 273 1.57 6.45 -2.27
CA THR A 273 1.39 7.05 -0.94
C THR A 273 2.45 8.11 -0.62
N LYS A 274 3.60 8.03 -1.27
CA LYS A 274 4.70 8.99 -1.11
C LYS A 274 4.32 10.42 -1.45
N THR A 275 3.42 10.60 -2.43
CA THR A 275 2.99 11.94 -2.82
C THR A 275 2.40 12.72 -1.64
N PRO A 276 1.33 12.27 -0.97
CA PRO A 276 0.80 12.98 0.18
C PRO A 276 1.75 12.98 1.39
N GLU A 277 2.65 12.01 1.53
CA GLU A 277 3.65 11.95 2.60
C GLU A 277 4.68 13.08 2.46
N TYR A 278 5.27 13.29 1.26
CA TYR A 278 6.15 14.43 0.98
C TYR A 278 5.44 15.76 1.17
N LEU A 279 4.24 15.88 0.64
CA LEU A 279 3.44 17.10 0.76
C LEU A 279 3.14 17.42 2.23
N ALA A 280 2.80 16.41 3.04
CA ALA A 280 2.59 16.56 4.48
C ALA A 280 3.87 17.01 5.20
N ALA A 281 5.03 16.52 4.78
CA ALA A 281 6.33 16.98 5.27
C ALA A 281 6.67 18.42 4.83
N GLY A 282 5.90 19.03 3.94
CA GLY A 282 6.20 20.36 3.37
C GLY A 282 7.31 20.33 2.33
N VAL A 283 7.61 19.17 1.77
CA VAL A 283 8.62 18.98 0.72
C VAL A 283 7.91 19.06 -0.64
N PRO A 284 8.29 19.99 -1.52
CA PRO A 284 7.76 20.04 -2.89
C PRO A 284 8.22 18.82 -3.68
N VAL A 285 7.40 18.37 -4.63
CA VAL A 285 7.58 17.09 -5.32
C VAL A 285 7.70 17.26 -6.81
N VAL A 286 8.65 16.54 -7.41
CA VAL A 286 8.74 16.33 -8.85
C VAL A 286 8.56 14.84 -9.16
N SER A 287 7.61 14.51 -10.05
CA SER A 287 7.28 13.14 -10.41
C SER A 287 7.33 12.91 -11.91
N THR A 288 7.67 11.72 -12.34
CA THR A 288 7.32 11.25 -13.70
C THR A 288 5.80 11.22 -13.87
N PRO A 289 5.27 11.24 -15.11
CA PRO A 289 3.83 11.34 -15.37
C PRO A 289 3.06 10.05 -15.07
N VAL A 290 3.12 9.57 -13.83
CA VAL A 290 2.25 8.51 -13.32
C VAL A 290 0.80 9.00 -13.32
N SER A 291 -0.12 8.22 -13.88
CA SER A 291 -1.49 8.65 -14.16
C SER A 291 -2.21 9.25 -12.95
N ASP A 292 -2.18 8.57 -11.80
CA ASP A 292 -2.87 9.04 -10.60
C ASP A 292 -2.18 10.26 -9.98
N VAL A 293 -0.84 10.36 -10.08
CA VAL A 293 -0.12 11.56 -9.64
C VAL A 293 -0.49 12.77 -10.50
N VAL A 294 -0.55 12.60 -11.81
CA VAL A 294 -0.96 13.68 -12.73
C VAL A 294 -2.38 14.16 -12.43
N ARG A 295 -3.33 13.23 -12.28
CA ARG A 295 -4.74 13.55 -12.10
C ARG A 295 -5.05 14.15 -10.73
N ASP A 296 -4.50 13.57 -9.69
CA ASP A 296 -4.90 13.90 -8.32
C ASP A 296 -4.07 15.04 -7.70
N TRP A 297 -2.87 15.32 -8.25
CA TRP A 297 -1.93 16.29 -7.68
C TRP A 297 -1.34 17.25 -8.71
N GLY A 298 -1.00 16.75 -9.90
CA GLY A 298 -0.44 17.56 -10.98
C GLY A 298 -1.44 18.55 -11.53
N SER A 299 -2.71 18.14 -11.71
CA SER A 299 -3.80 19.02 -12.17
C SER A 299 -4.07 20.19 -11.23
N GLU A 300 -3.87 19.99 -9.92
CA GLU A 300 -3.98 21.03 -8.90
C GLU A 300 -2.68 21.82 -8.70
N ARG A 301 -1.64 21.54 -9.49
CA ARG A 301 -0.29 22.13 -9.38
C ARG A 301 0.35 21.95 -8.00
N LEU A 302 0.00 20.91 -7.26
CA LEU A 302 0.62 20.58 -5.98
C LEU A 302 1.91 19.78 -6.15
N VAL A 303 2.05 19.08 -7.30
CA VAL A 303 3.22 18.31 -7.70
C VAL A 303 3.63 18.72 -9.12
N ALA A 304 4.91 18.90 -9.35
CA ALA A 304 5.45 19.14 -10.68
C ALA A 304 5.64 17.82 -11.43
N ILE A 305 5.32 17.81 -12.73
CA ILE A 305 5.40 16.61 -13.59
C ILE A 305 6.48 16.80 -14.64
N ALA A 306 7.38 15.81 -14.73
CA ALA A 306 8.51 15.83 -15.66
C ALA A 306 8.70 14.46 -16.31
N SER A 307 8.86 14.42 -17.64
CA SER A 307 8.92 13.17 -18.41
C SER A 307 10.34 12.66 -18.67
N ASP A 308 11.35 13.52 -18.46
CA ASP A 308 12.75 13.25 -18.76
C ASP A 308 13.67 14.01 -17.80
N ALA A 309 14.97 13.74 -17.85
CA ALA A 309 15.94 14.32 -16.93
C ALA A 309 16.07 15.85 -17.04
N ASP A 310 16.00 16.42 -18.25
CA ASP A 310 16.10 17.86 -18.43
C ASP A 310 14.92 18.59 -17.82
N LYS A 311 13.71 18.08 -18.05
CA LYS A 311 12.50 18.61 -17.43
C LYS A 311 12.47 18.39 -15.93
N MET A 312 13.02 17.26 -15.44
CA MET A 312 13.06 16.96 -14.00
C MET A 312 14.01 17.93 -13.27
N VAL A 313 15.15 18.24 -13.87
CA VAL A 313 16.07 19.28 -13.35
C VAL A 313 15.38 20.64 -13.34
N ALA A 314 14.79 21.06 -14.46
CA ALA A 314 14.12 22.35 -14.54
C ALA A 314 12.93 22.47 -13.56
N ALA A 315 12.15 21.39 -13.41
CA ALA A 315 11.05 21.34 -12.46
C ALA A 315 11.54 21.42 -11.01
N ALA A 316 12.60 20.69 -10.66
CA ALA A 316 13.19 20.73 -9.32
C ALA A 316 13.71 22.12 -8.98
N GLU A 317 14.40 22.80 -9.90
CA GLU A 317 14.87 24.19 -9.73
C GLU A 317 13.71 25.16 -9.50
N ALA A 318 12.59 24.95 -10.20
CA ALA A 318 11.39 25.77 -10.02
C ALA A 318 10.74 25.52 -8.66
N GLU A 319 10.64 24.24 -8.24
CA GLU A 319 10.05 23.84 -6.96
C GLU A 319 10.89 24.31 -5.76
N MET A 320 12.23 24.36 -5.86
CA MET A 320 13.10 24.93 -4.83
C MET A 320 12.84 26.44 -4.61
N LYS A 321 12.43 27.15 -5.66
CA LYS A 321 12.12 28.59 -5.61
C LYS A 321 10.66 28.87 -5.23
N ARG A 322 9.83 27.83 -5.13
CA ARG A 322 8.41 27.98 -4.85
C ARG A 322 8.16 28.59 -3.46
N SER A 323 7.28 29.59 -3.41
CA SER A 323 6.87 30.19 -2.13
C SER A 323 6.06 29.20 -1.29
N ARG A 324 6.69 28.65 -0.25
CA ARG A 324 6.02 27.74 0.69
C ARG A 324 4.85 28.41 1.43
N LYS A 325 4.91 29.72 1.68
CA LYS A 325 3.83 30.47 2.31
C LYS A 325 2.51 30.44 1.50
N ILE A 326 2.62 30.38 0.18
CA ILE A 326 1.44 30.34 -0.71
C ILE A 326 1.02 28.89 -0.98
N TRP A 327 1.95 27.99 -1.13
CA TRP A 327 1.71 26.62 -1.56
C TRP A 327 1.23 25.71 -0.41
N LEU A 328 1.84 25.78 0.79
CA LEU A 328 1.49 24.90 1.92
C LEU A 328 0.02 24.97 2.34
N PRO A 329 -0.64 26.14 2.41
CA PRO A 329 -2.07 26.18 2.73
C PRO A 329 -2.95 25.41 1.75
N GLN A 330 -2.58 25.35 0.45
CA GLN A 330 -3.29 24.59 -0.57
C GLN A 330 -3.07 23.07 -0.37
N VAL A 331 -1.84 22.68 -0.05
CA VAL A 331 -1.49 21.31 0.34
C VAL A 331 -2.31 20.88 1.55
N ASP A 332 -2.33 21.67 2.61
CA ASP A 332 -3.02 21.34 3.86
C ASP A 332 -4.53 21.17 3.65
N LEU A 333 -5.13 22.03 2.85
CA LEU A 333 -6.55 21.91 2.48
C LEU A 333 -6.83 20.61 1.73
N ARG A 334 -5.92 20.17 0.88
CA ARG A 334 -6.06 18.91 0.14
C ARG A 334 -5.85 17.69 1.04
N LEU A 335 -4.82 17.72 1.90
CA LEU A 335 -4.49 16.64 2.82
C LEU A 335 -5.57 16.41 3.89
N ALA A 336 -6.24 17.47 4.34
CA ALA A 336 -7.33 17.36 5.30
C ALA A 336 -8.50 16.46 4.83
N ARG A 337 -8.61 16.21 3.53
CA ARG A 337 -9.67 15.38 2.93
C ARG A 337 -9.30 13.90 2.78
N ILE A 338 -8.05 13.52 3.08
CA ILE A 338 -7.52 12.17 2.80
C ILE A 338 -6.87 11.53 4.03
N SER A 339 -7.42 11.76 5.21
CA SER A 339 -6.94 11.09 6.43
C SER A 339 -7.30 9.60 6.42
N TRP A 340 -6.45 8.77 7.06
CA TRP A 340 -6.76 7.36 7.25
C TRP A 340 -8.04 7.13 8.06
N ASP A 341 -8.36 8.03 9.01
CA ASP A 341 -9.61 7.95 9.78
C ASP A 341 -10.84 8.17 8.89
N GLY A 342 -10.78 9.13 7.98
CA GLY A 342 -11.84 9.37 7.01
C GLY A 342 -12.00 8.22 6.03
N VAL A 343 -10.89 7.64 5.55
CA VAL A 343 -10.91 6.45 4.67
C VAL A 343 -11.56 5.29 5.40
N TRP A 344 -11.11 4.96 6.62
CA TRP A 344 -11.68 3.85 7.38
C TRP A 344 -13.17 4.05 7.69
N SER A 345 -13.56 5.22 8.18
CA SER A 345 -14.97 5.51 8.50
C SER A 345 -15.89 5.32 7.29
N ALA A 346 -15.45 5.75 6.11
CA ALA A 346 -16.24 5.58 4.89
C ALA A 346 -16.30 4.11 4.43
N MET A 347 -15.20 3.36 4.55
CA MET A 347 -15.18 1.93 4.27
C MET A 347 -16.04 1.14 5.24
N GLU A 348 -15.92 1.41 6.56
CA GLU A 348 -16.70 0.75 7.59
C GLU A 348 -18.21 0.96 7.40
N LYS A 349 -18.62 2.15 6.97
CA LYS A 349 -20.02 2.42 6.64
C LYS A 349 -20.53 1.47 5.55
N ILE A 350 -19.77 1.30 4.47
CA ILE A 350 -20.14 0.37 3.38
C ILE A 350 -20.22 -1.06 3.89
N LEU A 351 -19.27 -1.50 4.73
CA LEU A 351 -19.29 -2.84 5.33
C LEU A 351 -20.59 -3.09 6.11
N ARG A 352 -20.99 -2.15 6.95
CA ARG A 352 -22.20 -2.26 7.78
C ARG A 352 -23.49 -2.28 6.93
N GLU A 353 -23.52 -1.47 5.87
CA GLU A 353 -24.64 -1.44 4.91
C GLU A 353 -24.74 -2.78 4.18
N THR A 354 -23.63 -3.32 3.65
CA THR A 354 -23.57 -4.62 2.97
C THR A 354 -23.98 -5.76 3.90
N GLU A 355 -23.51 -5.77 5.15
CA GLU A 355 -23.89 -6.78 6.14
C GLU A 355 -25.39 -6.74 6.44
N ALA A 356 -25.98 -5.55 6.57
CA ALA A 356 -27.42 -5.39 6.81
C ALA A 356 -28.26 -5.90 5.64
N GLU A 357 -27.86 -5.61 4.41
CA GLU A 357 -28.53 -6.10 3.19
C GLU A 357 -28.47 -7.63 3.09
N GLY A 358 -27.32 -8.24 3.39
CA GLY A 358 -27.17 -9.69 3.42
C GLY A 358 -28.07 -10.37 4.43
N ARG A 359 -28.23 -9.80 5.63
CA ARG A 359 -29.16 -10.30 6.68
C ARG A 359 -30.62 -10.23 6.24
N VAL A 360 -31.03 -9.14 5.59
CA VAL A 360 -32.42 -8.98 5.07
C VAL A 360 -32.71 -9.98 3.97
N ALA A 361 -31.77 -10.20 3.04
CA ALA A 361 -31.91 -11.18 1.97
C ALA A 361 -32.07 -12.60 2.52
N GLN A 362 -31.28 -12.98 3.54
CA GLN A 362 -31.38 -14.29 4.20
C GLN A 362 -32.69 -14.48 4.98
N ALA A 363 -33.19 -13.44 5.63
CA ALA A 363 -34.48 -13.48 6.34
C ALA A 363 -35.66 -13.56 5.39
N GLY A 364 -35.65 -12.83 4.27
CA GLY A 364 -36.69 -12.86 3.25
C GLY A 364 -36.77 -14.21 2.49
N GLY A 365 -35.61 -14.86 2.27
CA GLY A 365 -35.55 -16.17 1.61
C GLY A 365 -36.12 -17.35 2.44
N ARG A 366 -36.25 -17.20 3.77
CA ARG A 366 -36.82 -18.21 4.67
C ARG A 366 -38.34 -18.16 4.77
N SER A 367 -39.02 -17.17 4.16
CA SER A 367 -40.46 -16.95 4.26
C SER A 367 -41.31 -17.66 3.15
N SER A 368 -40.70 -18.37 2.21
CA SER A 368 -41.43 -19.15 1.21
C SER A 368 -41.58 -20.61 1.68
N THR A 369 -42.50 -20.84 2.63
CA THR A 369 -43.06 -22.17 2.90
C THR A 369 -43.91 -22.59 1.67
N PRO A 370 -43.73 -23.79 1.11
CA PRO A 370 -44.58 -24.24 0.04
C PRO A 370 -46.04 -24.39 0.54
N ALA A 371 -46.97 -23.71 -0.11
CA ALA A 371 -48.38 -23.91 0.13
C ALA A 371 -48.74 -25.40 -0.06
N SER A 372 -49.26 -26.01 0.98
CA SER A 372 -49.80 -27.35 0.96
C SER A 372 -50.92 -27.42 -0.10
N ILE A 373 -50.76 -28.28 -1.09
CA ILE A 373 -51.79 -28.62 -2.05
C ILE A 373 -52.81 -29.50 -1.32
N PRO A 374 -54.10 -29.15 -1.22
CA PRO A 374 -55.11 -30.06 -0.68
C PRO A 374 -55.36 -31.17 -1.70
N HIS A 375 -55.20 -32.42 -1.25
CA HIS A 375 -55.69 -33.56 -1.99
C HIS A 375 -57.23 -33.56 -1.97
N VAL A 376 -57.83 -33.59 -3.19
CA VAL A 376 -59.21 -34.05 -3.45
C VAL A 376 -59.08 -35.28 -4.29
#